data_1360b49e83a89f63d8c0b1265b88adc7
#
_entry.id   1360b49e83a89f63d8c0b1265b88adc7
#
_cell.length_a   1.000
_cell.length_b   1.000
_cell.length_c   1.000
_cell.angle_alpha   90.00
_cell.angle_beta   90.00
_cell.angle_gamma   90.00
#
_symmetry.space_group_name_H-M   'P 1'
#
loop_
_entity.id
_entity.type
_entity.pdbx_description
1 polymer ?
#
loop_
_entity_poly.entity_id
_entity_poly.type
_entity_poly.pdbx_seq_one_letter_code
_entity_poly.pdbx_strand_id
1 'polypeptide(L)'
;ELVTAYTPYQAEISQGILQSIFEYQTMICALTGMDVSNASVYDGGTAAAEALAMCRDRKRDRAYVSACAAPQVIETMRTYCFGSGMELELIPEKDGRTDLSAVSLGADAACVYIAQPNYYGNIEDARAIGEAAHAAGAKFIMGCNPIALAVMETPAACGADIAVGEAQPLGLDVAFGGPYLGYMAATKAMFRKLPG
;
A
#
# COMPACT_ATOMS: atom_id res chain seq x y z
N GLU A 1 -14.00 -25.71 -9.93
CA GLU A 1 -15.12 -24.89 -9.46
C GLU A 1 -14.95 -24.51 -7.99
N LEU A 2 -15.51 -23.35 -7.59
CA LEU A 2 -15.53 -22.91 -6.19
C LEU A 2 -16.60 -23.70 -5.45
N VAL A 3 -16.20 -24.40 -4.39
CA VAL A 3 -17.14 -25.20 -3.60
C VAL A 3 -17.82 -24.39 -2.51
N THR A 4 -17.16 -23.35 -1.97
CA THR A 4 -17.72 -22.48 -0.94
C THR A 4 -16.95 -21.15 -0.87
N ALA A 5 -17.64 -20.08 -0.45
CA ALA A 5 -17.03 -18.80 -0.08
C ALA A 5 -16.75 -18.69 1.43
N TYR A 6 -17.05 -19.76 2.21
CA TYR A 6 -16.78 -19.79 3.64
C TYR A 6 -15.29 -19.94 3.94
N THR A 7 -14.89 -19.55 5.14
CA THR A 7 -13.48 -19.64 5.58
C THR A 7 -12.91 -21.04 5.35
N PRO A 8 -11.74 -21.18 4.72
CA PRO A 8 -11.17 -22.47 4.35
C PRO A 8 -10.50 -23.19 5.53
N TYR A 9 -11.29 -23.56 6.54
CA TYR A 9 -10.79 -24.31 7.70
C TYR A 9 -10.23 -25.69 7.34
N GLN A 10 -10.81 -26.33 6.32
CA GLN A 10 -10.39 -27.63 5.83
C GLN A 10 -10.01 -27.54 4.36
N ALA A 11 -8.74 -27.72 4.06
CA ALA A 11 -8.20 -27.62 2.71
C ALA A 11 -8.90 -28.58 1.72
N GLU A 12 -9.29 -29.76 2.19
CA GLU A 12 -9.89 -30.82 1.40
C GLU A 12 -11.23 -30.42 0.77
N ILE A 13 -12.01 -29.58 1.45
CA ILE A 13 -13.31 -29.11 0.95
C ILE A 13 -13.28 -27.67 0.48
N SER A 14 -12.17 -26.98 0.64
CA SER A 14 -12.01 -25.56 0.30
C SER A 14 -11.01 -25.33 -0.84
N GLN A 15 -10.73 -26.33 -1.64
CA GLN A 15 -9.72 -26.28 -2.70
C GLN A 15 -9.98 -25.16 -3.71
N GLY A 16 -11.24 -24.96 -4.10
CA GLY A 16 -11.60 -23.92 -5.05
C GLY A 16 -11.35 -22.50 -4.53
N ILE A 17 -11.69 -22.22 -3.26
CA ILE A 17 -11.44 -20.90 -2.65
C ILE A 17 -9.95 -20.68 -2.41
N LEU A 18 -9.21 -21.69 -1.98
CA LEU A 18 -7.76 -21.61 -1.83
C LEU A 18 -7.06 -21.36 -3.16
N GLN A 19 -7.52 -22.00 -4.25
CA GLN A 19 -7.02 -21.74 -5.60
C GLN A 19 -7.29 -20.30 -6.02
N SER A 20 -8.48 -19.77 -5.77
CA SER A 20 -8.82 -18.37 -6.07
C SER A 20 -7.94 -17.37 -5.32
N ILE A 21 -7.67 -17.63 -4.04
CA ILE A 21 -6.77 -16.79 -3.23
C ILE A 21 -5.34 -16.81 -3.82
N PHE A 22 -4.86 -17.99 -4.18
CA PHE A 22 -3.54 -18.16 -4.81
C PHE A 22 -3.44 -17.41 -6.14
N GLU A 23 -4.46 -17.53 -7.00
CA GLU A 23 -4.53 -16.82 -8.27
C GLU A 23 -4.59 -15.30 -8.06
N TYR A 24 -5.40 -14.82 -7.11
CA TYR A 24 -5.47 -13.42 -6.73
C TYR A 24 -4.08 -12.87 -6.34
N GLN A 25 -3.37 -13.55 -5.44
CA GLN A 25 -2.03 -13.13 -5.01
C GLN A 25 -1.06 -13.06 -6.20
N THR A 26 -1.12 -14.03 -7.11
CA THR A 26 -0.31 -14.05 -8.33
C THR A 26 -0.62 -12.88 -9.24
N MET A 27 -1.91 -12.57 -9.44
CA MET A 27 -2.35 -11.46 -10.29
C MET A 27 -1.94 -10.10 -9.69
N ILE A 28 -2.06 -9.91 -8.38
CA ILE A 28 -1.60 -8.67 -7.72
C ILE A 28 -0.09 -8.52 -7.84
N CYS A 29 0.69 -9.59 -7.66
CA CYS A 29 2.13 -9.55 -7.89
C CYS A 29 2.46 -9.16 -9.34
N ALA A 30 1.80 -9.77 -10.32
CA ALA A 30 2.01 -9.45 -11.74
C ALA A 30 1.64 -8.00 -12.08
N LEU A 31 0.53 -7.48 -11.52
CA LEU A 31 0.06 -6.12 -11.75
C LEU A 31 0.98 -5.05 -11.14
N THR A 32 1.49 -5.31 -9.94
CA THR A 32 2.34 -4.37 -9.20
C THR A 32 3.83 -4.53 -9.47
N GLY A 33 4.24 -5.66 -10.06
CA GLY A 33 5.63 -6.05 -10.24
C GLY A 33 6.31 -6.51 -8.95
N MET A 34 5.55 -6.66 -7.85
CA MET A 34 6.07 -7.07 -6.55
C MET A 34 6.27 -8.59 -6.45
N ASP A 35 7.11 -9.02 -5.48
CA ASP A 35 7.47 -10.43 -5.31
C ASP A 35 6.40 -11.25 -4.60
N VAL A 36 5.66 -10.63 -3.67
CA VAL A 36 4.71 -11.32 -2.80
C VAL A 36 3.47 -10.46 -2.54
N SER A 37 2.31 -11.09 -2.35
CA SER A 37 1.06 -10.44 -1.96
C SER A 37 0.38 -11.23 -0.86
N ASN A 38 -0.34 -10.55 0.04
CA ASN A 38 -1.27 -11.21 0.95
C ASN A 38 -2.60 -11.56 0.23
N ALA A 39 -3.51 -12.20 0.94
CA ALA A 39 -4.82 -12.54 0.38
C ALA A 39 -5.72 -11.30 0.23
N SER A 40 -5.79 -10.44 1.25
CA SER A 40 -6.50 -9.16 1.24
C SER A 40 -6.39 -8.46 2.60
N VAL A 41 -6.78 -7.19 2.63
CA VAL A 41 -7.15 -6.44 3.84
C VAL A 41 -8.49 -5.73 3.58
N TYR A 42 -9.06 -5.05 4.58
CA TYR A 42 -10.43 -4.52 4.47
C TYR A 42 -10.63 -3.51 3.34
N ASP A 43 -9.72 -2.55 3.20
CA ASP A 43 -9.79 -1.49 2.20
C ASP A 43 -8.41 -0.87 1.93
N GLY A 44 -8.33 0.05 0.97
CA GLY A 44 -7.08 0.71 0.61
C GLY A 44 -6.50 1.57 1.74
N GLY A 45 -7.33 2.18 2.58
CA GLY A 45 -6.89 2.95 3.74
C GLY A 45 -6.23 2.06 4.79
N THR A 46 -6.86 0.93 5.09
CA THR A 46 -6.30 -0.10 5.98
C THR A 46 -5.00 -0.67 5.41
N ALA A 47 -4.97 -0.97 4.10
CA ALA A 47 -3.76 -1.44 3.43
C ALA A 47 -2.60 -0.45 3.59
N ALA A 48 -2.86 0.86 3.42
CA ALA A 48 -1.86 1.90 3.61
C ALA A 48 -1.37 1.97 5.06
N ALA A 49 -2.28 1.91 6.03
CA ALA A 49 -1.94 1.95 7.45
C ALA A 49 -1.12 0.73 7.90
N GLU A 50 -1.48 -0.47 7.45
CA GLU A 50 -0.72 -1.70 7.70
C GLU A 50 0.68 -1.62 7.08
N ALA A 51 0.82 -1.00 5.90
CA ALA A 51 2.12 -0.80 5.26
C ALA A 51 3.04 0.09 6.10
N LEU A 52 2.51 1.14 6.75
CA LEU A 52 3.30 1.94 7.70
C LEU A 52 3.80 1.06 8.85
N ALA A 53 2.90 0.26 9.45
CA ALA A 53 3.25 -0.63 10.56
C ALA A 53 4.33 -1.66 10.16
N MET A 54 4.29 -2.18 8.93
CA MET A 54 5.33 -3.07 8.39
C MET A 54 6.71 -2.44 8.36
N CYS A 55 6.80 -1.12 8.16
CA CYS A 55 8.08 -0.41 8.04
C CYS A 55 8.71 -0.09 9.39
N ARG A 56 7.91 -0.10 10.45
CA ARG A 56 8.38 0.22 11.80
C ARG A 56 9.41 -0.77 12.32
N ASP A 57 10.41 -0.26 13.02
CA ASP A 57 11.34 -1.03 13.85
C ASP A 57 11.71 -0.25 15.13
N ARG A 58 12.68 -0.78 15.90
CA ARG A 58 13.08 -0.18 17.20
C ARG A 58 13.76 1.20 17.08
N LYS A 59 14.24 1.57 15.90
CA LYS A 59 15.00 2.80 15.65
C LYS A 59 14.26 3.75 14.71
N ARG A 60 13.30 3.22 13.95
CA ARG A 60 12.57 3.91 12.90
C ARG A 60 11.07 3.78 13.16
N ASP A 61 10.45 4.83 13.62
CA ASP A 61 9.05 4.87 14.02
C ASP A 61 8.29 6.10 13.52
N ARG A 62 8.92 6.90 12.63
CA ARG A 62 8.28 8.05 11.99
C ARG A 62 7.91 7.72 10.55
N ALA A 63 6.62 7.87 10.21
CA ALA A 63 6.09 7.79 8.86
C ALA A 63 5.96 9.17 8.24
N TYR A 64 6.51 9.35 7.05
CA TYR A 64 6.31 10.54 6.23
C TYR A 64 5.26 10.25 5.17
N VAL A 65 4.14 10.97 5.21
CA VAL A 65 2.97 10.71 4.36
C VAL A 65 2.67 11.93 3.52
N SER A 66 2.53 11.75 2.21
CA SER A 66 2.16 12.85 1.31
C SER A 66 0.81 13.47 1.69
N ALA A 67 0.76 14.79 1.80
CA ALA A 67 -0.50 15.54 1.94
C ALA A 67 -1.38 15.46 0.67
N CYS A 68 -0.80 15.00 -0.46
CA CYS A 68 -1.54 14.74 -1.70
C CYS A 68 -2.23 13.36 -1.73
N ALA A 69 -2.18 12.57 -0.66
CA ALA A 69 -2.96 11.36 -0.51
C ALA A 69 -4.43 11.69 -0.19
N ALA A 70 -5.33 10.74 -0.43
CA ALA A 70 -6.75 10.93 -0.12
C ALA A 70 -6.95 11.19 1.40
N PRO A 71 -7.75 12.20 1.80
CA PRO A 71 -7.91 12.57 3.20
C PRO A 71 -8.31 11.41 4.12
N GLN A 72 -9.24 10.57 3.67
CA GLN A 72 -9.69 9.41 4.44
C GLN A 72 -8.56 8.37 4.65
N VAL A 73 -7.65 8.22 3.69
CA VAL A 73 -6.48 7.34 3.82
C VAL A 73 -5.51 7.91 4.87
N ILE A 74 -5.27 9.23 4.84
CA ILE A 74 -4.44 9.92 5.84
C ILE A 74 -5.02 9.74 7.24
N GLU A 75 -6.34 9.91 7.41
CA GLU A 75 -6.98 9.77 8.72
C GLU A 75 -6.93 8.31 9.23
N THR A 76 -7.07 7.33 8.37
CA THR A 76 -6.88 5.92 8.74
C THR A 76 -5.44 5.67 9.21
N MET A 77 -4.44 6.15 8.47
CA MET A 77 -3.04 6.05 8.88
C MET A 77 -2.79 6.74 10.23
N ARG A 78 -3.35 7.94 10.47
CA ARG A 78 -3.25 8.65 11.76
C ARG A 78 -3.79 7.81 12.91
N THR A 79 -4.94 7.17 12.70
CA THR A 79 -5.57 6.31 13.71
C THR A 79 -4.67 5.13 14.07
N TYR A 80 -4.09 4.46 13.08
CA TYR A 80 -3.15 3.34 13.29
C TYR A 80 -1.86 3.81 13.96
N CYS A 81 -1.30 4.94 13.52
CA CYS A 81 -0.10 5.51 14.14
C CYS A 81 -0.34 5.88 15.60
N PHE A 82 -1.47 6.52 15.91
CA PHE A 82 -1.87 6.81 17.29
C PHE A 82 -1.95 5.54 18.14
N GLY A 83 -2.62 4.49 17.66
CA GLY A 83 -2.78 3.24 18.39
C GLY A 83 -1.47 2.47 18.62
N SER A 84 -0.53 2.59 17.68
CA SER A 84 0.78 1.93 17.76
C SER A 84 1.87 2.76 18.41
N GLY A 85 1.64 4.07 18.67
CA GLY A 85 2.65 5.01 19.13
C GLY A 85 3.71 5.36 18.07
N MET A 86 3.36 5.22 16.80
CA MET A 86 4.18 5.66 15.66
C MET A 86 3.91 7.12 15.36
N GLU A 87 4.92 7.91 15.03
CA GLU A 87 4.73 9.29 14.61
C GLU A 87 4.38 9.37 13.13
N LEU A 88 3.44 10.28 12.77
CA LEU A 88 3.09 10.58 11.39
C LEU A 88 3.31 12.05 11.09
N GLU A 89 4.17 12.33 10.12
CA GLU A 89 4.45 13.65 9.61
C GLU A 89 3.95 13.78 8.17
N LEU A 90 3.25 14.89 7.87
CA LEU A 90 2.80 15.16 6.51
C LEU A 90 3.91 15.84 5.72
N ILE A 91 4.18 15.30 4.53
CA ILE A 91 4.97 15.97 3.51
C ILE A 91 4.06 16.99 2.82
N PRO A 92 4.38 18.30 2.84
CA PRO A 92 3.51 19.32 2.27
C PRO A 92 3.25 19.11 0.77
N GLU A 93 2.13 19.67 0.34
CA GLU A 93 1.77 19.80 -1.07
C GLU A 93 2.37 21.08 -1.65
N LYS A 94 2.82 21.01 -2.90
CA LYS A 94 3.19 22.15 -3.71
C LYS A 94 2.76 21.93 -5.16
N ASP A 95 1.98 22.84 -5.70
CA ASP A 95 1.46 22.78 -7.08
C ASP A 95 0.73 21.45 -7.39
N GLY A 96 -0.02 20.93 -6.39
CA GLY A 96 -0.78 19.67 -6.48
C GLY A 96 0.08 18.41 -6.43
N ARG A 97 1.33 18.49 -5.99
CA ARG A 97 2.28 17.37 -5.88
C ARG A 97 2.97 17.36 -4.53
N THR A 98 3.55 16.23 -4.18
CA THR A 98 4.33 16.02 -2.97
C THR A 98 5.64 16.83 -3.01
N ASP A 99 5.82 17.76 -2.07
CA ASP A 99 7.07 18.53 -1.95
C ASP A 99 7.99 17.89 -0.90
N LEU A 100 8.74 16.88 -1.31
CA LEU A 100 9.68 16.20 -0.40
C LEU A 100 10.82 17.13 0.05
N SER A 101 11.10 18.22 -0.67
CA SER A 101 12.14 19.19 -0.30
C SER A 101 11.78 20.03 0.93
N ALA A 102 10.48 20.08 1.30
CA ALA A 102 9.99 20.81 2.46
C ALA A 102 10.19 20.07 3.79
N VAL A 103 10.59 18.80 3.76
CA VAL A 103 10.84 17.99 4.96
C VAL A 103 12.25 17.41 4.95
N SER A 104 12.79 17.14 6.14
CA SER A 104 14.07 16.45 6.27
C SER A 104 13.83 15.05 6.84
N LEU A 105 14.11 14.03 6.04
CA LEU A 105 13.99 12.65 6.48
C LEU A 105 15.06 12.35 7.54
N GLY A 106 14.64 12.20 8.78
CA GLY A 106 15.53 11.92 9.92
C GLY A 106 16.01 10.46 9.94
N ALA A 107 16.94 10.18 10.84
CA ALA A 107 17.43 8.82 11.07
C ALA A 107 16.34 7.87 11.63
N ASP A 108 15.26 8.43 12.16
CA ASP A 108 14.05 7.77 12.65
C ASP A 108 13.00 7.52 11.57
N ALA A 109 13.23 7.97 10.32
CA ALA A 109 12.32 7.75 9.20
C ALA A 109 12.13 6.25 8.92
N ALA A 110 10.93 5.74 9.18
CA ALA A 110 10.55 4.36 8.88
C ALA A 110 10.16 4.20 7.41
N CYS A 111 9.35 5.12 6.89
CA CYS A 111 8.87 5.07 5.52
C CYS A 111 8.44 6.44 4.99
N VAL A 112 8.35 6.51 3.66
CA VAL A 112 7.70 7.56 2.89
C VAL A 112 6.54 6.93 2.12
N TYR A 113 5.34 7.53 2.22
CA TYR A 113 4.14 7.11 1.50
C TYR A 113 3.70 8.18 0.51
N ILE A 114 3.43 7.78 -0.72
CA ILE A 114 2.71 8.60 -1.73
C ILE A 114 1.56 7.83 -2.35
N ALA A 115 0.62 8.54 -2.96
CA ALA A 115 -0.43 7.96 -3.80
C ALA A 115 -0.13 8.23 -5.28
N GLN A 116 -0.41 7.27 -6.16
CA GLN A 116 -0.14 7.36 -7.60
C GLN A 116 -1.31 6.79 -8.44
N PRO A 117 -2.06 7.56 -9.21
CA PRO A 117 -2.10 9.04 -9.16
C PRO A 117 -2.45 9.55 -7.76
N ASN A 118 -2.08 10.79 -7.46
CA ASN A 118 -2.42 11.37 -6.17
C ASN A 118 -3.91 11.82 -6.11
N TYR A 119 -4.34 12.34 -4.97
CA TYR A 119 -5.74 12.74 -4.74
C TYR A 119 -6.23 13.82 -5.73
N TYR A 120 -5.34 14.67 -6.22
CA TYR A 120 -5.66 15.71 -7.21
C TYR A 120 -5.63 15.20 -8.66
N GLY A 121 -5.31 13.93 -8.88
CA GLY A 121 -5.16 13.31 -10.19
C GLY A 121 -3.80 13.55 -10.86
N ASN A 122 -2.85 14.14 -10.16
CA ASN A 122 -1.51 14.38 -10.67
C ASN A 122 -0.62 13.13 -10.56
N ILE A 123 0.32 13.03 -11.49
CA ILE A 123 1.36 12.00 -11.47
C ILE A 123 2.55 12.51 -10.68
N GLU A 124 2.94 11.81 -9.63
CA GLU A 124 4.11 12.11 -8.80
C GLU A 124 5.40 11.65 -9.48
N ASP A 125 6.54 12.24 -9.13
CA ASP A 125 7.85 11.67 -9.47
C ASP A 125 8.19 10.57 -8.45
N ALA A 126 7.48 9.44 -8.60
CA ALA A 126 7.55 8.32 -7.65
C ALA A 126 8.97 7.75 -7.56
N ARG A 127 9.71 7.72 -8.67
CA ARG A 127 11.09 7.21 -8.70
C ARG A 127 12.03 8.09 -7.87
N ALA A 128 12.01 9.39 -8.09
CA ALA A 128 12.86 10.32 -7.34
C ALA A 128 12.52 10.32 -5.84
N ILE A 129 11.23 10.23 -5.49
CA ILE A 129 10.78 10.12 -4.09
C ILE A 129 11.26 8.81 -3.46
N GLY A 130 11.18 7.70 -4.18
CA GLY A 130 11.68 6.40 -3.72
C GLY A 130 13.19 6.40 -3.49
N GLU A 131 13.96 6.96 -4.42
CA GLU A 131 15.42 7.11 -4.28
C GLU A 131 15.79 7.96 -3.06
N ALA A 132 15.09 9.07 -2.83
CA ALA A 132 15.32 9.93 -1.66
C ALA A 132 14.96 9.21 -0.33
N ALA A 133 13.86 8.45 -0.30
CA ALA A 133 13.49 7.64 0.84
C ALA A 133 14.59 6.60 1.17
N HIS A 134 15.06 5.88 0.17
CA HIS A 134 16.12 4.87 0.34
C HIS A 134 17.45 5.50 0.74
N ALA A 135 17.80 6.68 0.21
CA ALA A 135 19.02 7.40 0.61
C ALA A 135 18.99 7.77 2.11
N ALA A 136 17.81 8.07 2.68
CA ALA A 136 17.61 8.25 4.11
C ALA A 136 17.52 6.92 4.89
N GLY A 137 17.52 5.78 4.19
CA GLY A 137 17.33 4.45 4.75
C GLY A 137 15.90 4.13 5.15
N ALA A 138 14.92 4.95 4.75
CA ALA A 138 13.50 4.69 4.92
C ALA A 138 12.97 3.73 3.85
N LYS A 139 11.81 3.12 4.11
CA LYS A 139 11.08 2.33 3.11
C LYS A 139 10.22 3.22 2.24
N PHE A 140 9.99 2.82 1.00
CA PHE A 140 9.10 3.51 0.09
C PHE A 140 7.80 2.71 -0.12
N ILE A 141 6.67 3.36 0.18
CA ILE A 141 5.33 2.79 0.02
C ILE A 141 4.61 3.57 -1.08
N MET A 142 4.09 2.88 -2.06
CA MET A 142 3.33 3.46 -3.15
C MET A 142 1.88 2.97 -3.12
N GLY A 143 0.95 3.89 -2.82
CA GLY A 143 -0.49 3.66 -2.95
C GLY A 143 -0.93 3.84 -4.39
N CYS A 144 -1.58 2.83 -5.00
CA CYS A 144 -1.91 2.86 -6.42
C CYS A 144 -3.37 2.51 -6.68
N ASN A 145 -3.97 3.22 -7.63
CA ASN A 145 -5.18 2.70 -8.26
C ASN A 145 -4.79 1.54 -9.19
N PRO A 146 -5.30 0.32 -8.99
CA PRO A 146 -4.88 -0.84 -9.77
C PRO A 146 -5.22 -0.74 -11.26
N ILE A 147 -6.28 -0.02 -11.64
CA ILE A 147 -6.62 0.22 -13.05
C ILE A 147 -5.59 1.13 -13.72
N ALA A 148 -5.07 2.12 -12.99
CA ALA A 148 -4.06 3.04 -13.51
C ALA A 148 -2.74 2.32 -13.85
N LEU A 149 -2.43 1.21 -13.19
CA LEU A 149 -1.22 0.42 -13.46
C LEU A 149 -1.19 -0.21 -14.86
N ALA A 150 -2.33 -0.23 -15.57
CA ALA A 150 -2.37 -0.65 -16.98
C ALA A 150 -1.62 0.32 -17.93
N VAL A 151 -1.42 1.59 -17.50
CA VAL A 151 -0.82 2.65 -18.33
C VAL A 151 0.29 3.42 -17.61
N MET A 152 0.60 3.05 -16.37
CA MET A 152 1.62 3.69 -15.55
C MET A 152 2.74 2.72 -15.19
N GLU A 153 3.89 3.25 -14.81
CA GLU A 153 4.95 2.43 -14.24
C GLU A 153 4.47 1.70 -12.98
N THR A 154 4.86 0.44 -12.87
CA THR A 154 4.51 -0.37 -11.69
C THR A 154 5.23 0.14 -10.44
N PRO A 155 4.67 -0.07 -9.23
CA PRO A 155 5.35 0.24 -7.98
C PRO A 155 6.77 -0.32 -7.89
N ALA A 156 6.97 -1.57 -8.31
CA ALA A 156 8.30 -2.19 -8.34
C ALA A 156 9.27 -1.44 -9.26
N ALA A 157 8.83 -1.01 -10.45
CA ALA A 157 9.65 -0.23 -11.38
C ALA A 157 10.02 1.15 -10.81
N CYS A 158 9.16 1.73 -9.96
CA CYS A 158 9.43 2.97 -9.22
C CYS A 158 10.29 2.76 -7.97
N GLY A 159 10.68 1.53 -7.66
CA GLY A 159 11.51 1.21 -6.49
C GLY A 159 10.74 1.08 -5.17
N ALA A 160 9.42 0.91 -5.21
CA ALA A 160 8.64 0.74 -3.98
C ALA A 160 9.01 -0.57 -3.25
N ASP A 161 9.10 -0.51 -1.92
CA ASP A 161 9.24 -1.69 -1.07
C ASP A 161 7.87 -2.37 -0.84
N ILE A 162 6.79 -1.56 -0.82
CA ILE A 162 5.42 -2.01 -0.59
C ILE A 162 4.50 -1.25 -1.55
N ALA A 163 3.59 -1.98 -2.19
CA ALA A 163 2.49 -1.46 -2.99
C ALA A 163 1.17 -1.76 -2.28
N VAL A 164 0.29 -0.77 -2.20
CA VAL A 164 -1.02 -0.89 -1.55
C VAL A 164 -2.09 -0.17 -2.37
N GLY A 165 -3.33 -0.47 -2.11
CA GLY A 165 -4.44 0.28 -2.72
C GLY A 165 -5.79 -0.37 -2.53
N GLU A 166 -6.79 0.25 -3.13
CA GLU A 166 -8.16 -0.21 -3.17
C GLU A 166 -8.40 -0.99 -4.46
N ALA A 167 -8.70 -2.27 -4.35
CA ALA A 167 -8.92 -3.16 -5.50
C ALA A 167 -10.39 -3.35 -5.87
N GLN A 168 -11.33 -2.68 -5.21
CA GLN A 168 -12.75 -2.70 -5.61
C GLN A 168 -12.96 -2.42 -7.11
N PRO A 169 -12.22 -1.49 -7.75
CA PRO A 169 -12.34 -1.24 -9.18
C PRO A 169 -12.07 -2.44 -10.10
N LEU A 170 -11.45 -3.51 -9.60
CA LEU A 170 -11.17 -4.73 -10.37
C LEU A 170 -12.40 -5.62 -10.57
N GLY A 171 -13.59 -5.22 -10.14
CA GLY A 171 -14.83 -5.91 -10.47
C GLY A 171 -15.83 -6.08 -9.34
N LEU A 172 -15.64 -5.40 -8.21
CA LEU A 172 -16.65 -5.37 -7.15
C LEU A 172 -17.69 -4.28 -7.42
N ASP A 173 -18.97 -4.63 -7.27
CA ASP A 173 -20.08 -3.72 -7.49
C ASP A 173 -20.09 -2.56 -6.49
N VAL A 174 -20.59 -1.41 -6.94
CA VAL A 174 -20.73 -0.20 -6.08
C VAL A 174 -21.95 -0.25 -5.15
N ALA A 175 -22.66 -1.38 -5.06
CA ALA A 175 -23.88 -1.54 -4.26
C ALA A 175 -23.70 -0.97 -2.84
N PHE A 176 -24.45 0.09 -2.50
CA PHE A 176 -24.39 0.80 -1.23
C PHE A 176 -22.99 1.24 -0.76
N GLY A 177 -22.09 1.56 -1.70
CA GLY A 177 -20.68 1.89 -1.43
C GLY A 177 -19.72 0.76 -1.74
N GLY A 178 -20.22 -0.46 -1.92
CA GLY A 178 -19.43 -1.67 -2.21
C GLY A 178 -18.78 -2.30 -0.97
N PRO A 179 -18.29 -3.55 -1.12
CA PRO A 179 -17.67 -4.28 -0.01
C PRO A 179 -16.22 -3.87 0.26
N TYR A 180 -15.60 -3.10 -0.61
CA TYR A 180 -14.17 -2.78 -0.62
C TYR A 180 -13.24 -4.01 -0.75
N LEU A 181 -12.00 -3.78 -1.07
CA LEU A 181 -10.94 -4.79 -1.11
C LEU A 181 -9.57 -4.11 -1.06
N GLY A 182 -8.94 -4.02 0.10
CA GLY A 182 -7.56 -3.57 0.20
C GLY A 182 -6.60 -4.63 -0.35
N TYR A 183 -5.66 -4.24 -1.21
CA TYR A 183 -4.57 -5.09 -1.63
C TYR A 183 -3.25 -4.62 -1.05
N MET A 184 -2.37 -5.58 -0.79
CA MET A 184 -0.99 -5.33 -0.36
C MET A 184 -0.05 -6.29 -1.08
N ALA A 185 1.01 -5.71 -1.65
CA ALA A 185 2.10 -6.48 -2.21
C ALA A 185 3.43 -5.86 -1.80
N ALA A 186 4.48 -6.67 -1.72
CA ALA A 186 5.76 -6.21 -1.20
C ALA A 186 6.94 -6.94 -1.86
N THR A 187 8.13 -6.38 -1.68
CA THR A 187 9.36 -7.05 -2.02
C THR A 187 9.58 -8.26 -1.10
N LYS A 188 10.35 -9.24 -1.57
CA LYS A 188 10.71 -10.44 -0.80
C LYS A 188 11.34 -10.11 0.55
N ALA A 189 12.05 -8.98 0.66
CA ALA A 189 12.64 -8.52 1.92
C ALA A 189 11.59 -8.20 3.00
N MET A 190 10.36 -7.81 2.59
CA MET A 190 9.27 -7.45 3.49
C MET A 190 8.31 -8.63 3.77
N PHE A 191 8.50 -9.79 3.13
CA PHE A 191 7.58 -10.93 3.19
C PHE A 191 7.14 -11.32 4.61
N ARG A 192 8.08 -11.39 5.56
CA ARG A 192 7.76 -11.82 6.94
C ARG A 192 6.98 -10.79 7.75
N LYS A 193 6.83 -9.58 7.25
CA LYS A 193 6.08 -8.49 7.89
C LYS A 193 4.70 -8.27 7.24
N LEU A 194 4.44 -8.93 6.12
CA LEU A 194 3.18 -8.81 5.41
C LEU A 194 2.05 -9.41 6.28
N PRO A 195 0.98 -8.63 6.58
CA PRO A 195 -0.15 -9.12 7.36
C PRO A 195 -1.00 -10.11 6.55
N GLY A 196 -1.70 -11.02 7.24
CA GLY A 196 -2.64 -11.98 6.64
C GLY A 196 -2.40 -13.41 7.01
#